data_6289120d06268899f80a0afe6fb4551d
#
_entry.id   6289120d06268899f80a0afe6fb4551d
#
_cell.length_a   1.000
_cell.length_b   1.000
_cell.length_c   1.000
_cell.angle_alpha   90.00
_cell.angle_beta   90.00
_cell.angle_gamma   90.00
#
_symmetry.space_group_name_H-M   'P 1'
#
loop_
_entity.id
_entity.type
_entity.pdbx_description
1 polymer ?
#
loop_
_entity_poly.entity_id
_entity_poly.type
_entity_poly.pdbx_seq_one_letter_code
_entity_poly.pdbx_strand_id
1 'polypeptide(L)'
;MTGPLRMSFDVACSAEHAFSVWTSGIGAWWPPDHTMTGGAEAIVLQGGVGGRIYERTADGVEHEWGEVTAWQPPARLAYLWYLGRGRADATEVEIRFLARGAYATRIEIEHRGWERLGPAGEQWRSRNRAGWQSLLPHFIAAIAEGDN
;
A
#
# COMPACT_ATOMS: atom_id res chain seq x y z
N MET A 1 -11.70 16.50 -13.31
CA MET A 1 -10.25 16.34 -13.30
C MET A 1 -9.80 15.32 -12.27
N THR A 2 -9.05 14.34 -12.71
CA THR A 2 -8.65 13.20 -11.88
C THR A 2 -7.22 13.35 -11.35
N GLY A 3 -7.00 14.41 -10.60
CA GLY A 3 -5.70 14.64 -9.96
C GLY A 3 -5.35 13.55 -8.94
N PRO A 4 -4.09 13.49 -8.48
CA PRO A 4 -3.69 12.46 -7.53
C PRO A 4 -4.40 12.58 -6.19
N LEU A 5 -4.56 11.43 -5.53
CA LEU A 5 -4.92 11.39 -4.12
C LEU A 5 -3.64 11.64 -3.32
N ARG A 6 -3.72 12.51 -2.32
CA ARG A 6 -2.59 12.76 -1.41
C ARG A 6 -3.05 12.67 0.02
N MET A 7 -2.25 11.98 0.83
CA MET A 7 -2.51 11.80 2.26
C MET A 7 -1.20 11.95 3.00
N SER A 8 -1.26 12.49 4.21
CA SER A 8 -0.09 12.53 5.08
C SER A 8 -0.51 12.38 6.53
N PHE A 9 0.34 11.76 7.33
CA PHE A 9 0.09 11.57 8.75
C PHE A 9 1.41 11.24 9.44
N ASP A 10 1.40 11.35 10.76
CA ASP A 10 2.58 11.09 11.58
C ASP A 10 2.40 9.79 12.37
N VAL A 11 3.49 9.06 12.53
CA VAL A 11 3.52 7.83 13.34
C VAL A 11 4.65 7.92 14.36
N ALA A 12 4.44 7.29 15.51
CA ALA A 12 5.37 7.36 16.64
C ALA A 12 6.35 6.17 16.59
N CYS A 13 7.14 6.11 15.52
CA CYS A 13 8.17 5.09 15.35
C CYS A 13 9.24 5.58 14.36
N SER A 14 10.35 4.85 14.25
CA SER A 14 11.39 5.16 13.28
C SER A 14 10.93 4.92 11.85
N ALA A 15 11.58 5.56 10.89
CA ALA A 15 11.30 5.34 9.47
C ALA A 15 11.57 3.88 9.08
N GLU A 16 12.62 3.26 9.63
CA GLU A 16 12.96 1.85 9.40
C GLU A 16 11.82 0.93 9.84
N HIS A 17 11.26 1.18 11.02
CA HIS A 17 10.13 0.38 11.53
C HIS A 17 8.89 0.57 10.68
N ALA A 18 8.54 1.81 10.34
CA ALA A 18 7.37 2.10 9.51
C ALA A 18 7.48 1.43 8.14
N PHE A 19 8.65 1.51 7.52
CA PHE A 19 8.91 0.87 6.23
C PHE A 19 8.76 -0.65 6.31
N SER A 20 9.32 -1.24 7.36
CA SER A 20 9.25 -2.69 7.59
C SER A 20 7.80 -3.17 7.79
N VAL A 21 7.01 -2.46 8.59
CA VAL A 21 5.60 -2.81 8.82
C VAL A 21 4.81 -2.75 7.52
N TRP A 22 5.06 -1.76 6.66
CA TRP A 22 4.36 -1.65 5.38
C TRP A 22 4.78 -2.74 4.39
N THR A 23 6.02 -3.14 4.40
CA THR A 23 6.58 -4.07 3.40
C THR A 23 6.56 -5.51 3.87
N SER A 24 7.59 -5.96 4.60
CA SER A 24 7.66 -7.36 5.05
C SER A 24 6.55 -7.72 6.04
N GLY A 25 6.06 -6.75 6.79
CA GLY A 25 5.00 -6.94 7.76
C GLY A 25 3.57 -6.74 7.24
N ILE A 26 3.40 -6.50 5.94
CA ILE A 26 2.09 -6.13 5.37
C ILE A 26 1.00 -7.14 5.66
N GLY A 27 1.34 -8.42 5.66
CA GLY A 27 0.37 -9.50 5.89
C GLY A 27 -0.21 -9.52 7.30
N ALA A 28 0.45 -8.89 8.27
CA ALA A 28 0.00 -8.87 9.66
C ALA A 28 -1.16 -7.89 9.91
N TRP A 29 -1.32 -6.86 9.07
CA TRP A 29 -2.31 -5.82 9.31
C TRP A 29 -3.29 -5.58 8.16
N TRP A 30 -3.05 -6.13 6.98
CA TRP A 30 -3.92 -5.91 5.82
C TRP A 30 -5.28 -6.54 6.07
N PRO A 31 -6.38 -5.77 6.02
CA PRO A 31 -7.70 -6.31 6.36
C PRO A 31 -8.25 -7.23 5.27
N PRO A 32 -8.99 -8.28 5.66
CA PRO A 32 -9.51 -9.25 4.68
C PRO A 32 -10.53 -8.68 3.69
N ASP A 33 -11.21 -7.60 4.04
CA ASP A 33 -12.17 -6.95 3.16
C ASP A 33 -11.51 -6.04 2.11
N HIS A 34 -10.17 -5.91 2.15
CA HIS A 34 -9.40 -5.19 1.13
C HIS A 34 -8.63 -6.15 0.23
N THR A 35 -9.13 -7.35 0.06
CA THR A 35 -8.54 -8.37 -0.80
C THR A 35 -9.41 -8.64 -2.02
N MET A 36 -8.86 -9.37 -2.98
CA MET A 36 -9.59 -9.76 -4.18
C MET A 36 -10.61 -10.86 -3.91
N THR A 37 -10.24 -11.84 -3.06
CA THR A 37 -11.03 -13.04 -2.82
C THR A 37 -11.79 -13.06 -1.51
N GLY A 38 -11.38 -12.26 -0.54
CA GLY A 38 -11.91 -12.30 0.82
C GLY A 38 -11.42 -13.49 1.63
N GLY A 39 -10.69 -14.43 1.02
CA GLY A 39 -10.19 -15.64 1.64
C GLY A 39 -8.68 -15.79 1.58
N ALA A 40 -7.95 -14.69 1.59
CA ALA A 40 -6.50 -14.73 1.51
C ALA A 40 -5.90 -15.34 2.78
N GLU A 41 -5.04 -16.33 2.59
CA GLU A 41 -4.28 -16.97 3.65
C GLU A 41 -2.98 -16.22 3.92
N ALA A 42 -2.43 -15.56 2.90
CA ALA A 42 -1.23 -14.74 3.02
C ALA A 42 -1.32 -13.55 2.08
N ILE A 43 -0.79 -12.42 2.54
CA ILE A 43 -0.62 -11.21 1.73
C ILE A 43 0.87 -10.89 1.74
N VAL A 44 1.46 -10.75 0.56
CA VAL A 44 2.91 -10.65 0.39
C VAL A 44 3.25 -9.43 -0.45
N LEU A 45 4.22 -8.65 0.02
CA LEU A 45 4.90 -7.63 -0.76
C LEU A 45 6.36 -8.05 -0.87
N GLN A 46 6.76 -8.49 -2.04
CA GLN A 46 8.14 -8.92 -2.29
C GLN A 46 9.04 -7.68 -2.38
N GLY A 47 10.16 -7.69 -1.66
CA GLY A 47 11.10 -6.58 -1.67
C GLY A 47 11.84 -6.42 -2.99
N GLY A 48 12.28 -5.20 -3.26
CA GLY A 48 13.04 -4.88 -4.45
C GLY A 48 12.18 -4.50 -5.65
N VAL A 49 12.78 -3.76 -6.58
CA VAL A 49 12.12 -3.39 -7.84
C VAL A 49 11.78 -4.68 -8.61
N GLY A 50 10.56 -4.76 -9.11
CA GLY A 50 10.04 -5.97 -9.77
C GLY A 50 9.36 -6.94 -8.83
N GLY A 51 9.45 -6.73 -7.51
CA GLY A 51 8.74 -7.55 -6.53
C GLY A 51 7.23 -7.42 -6.72
N ARG A 52 6.52 -8.52 -6.51
CA ARG A 52 5.06 -8.56 -6.69
C ARG A 52 4.34 -8.31 -5.36
N ILE A 53 3.17 -7.69 -5.45
CA ILE A 53 2.24 -7.61 -4.34
C ILE A 53 1.08 -8.55 -4.70
N TYR A 54 0.79 -9.52 -3.83
CA TYR A 54 -0.23 -10.52 -4.14
C TYR A 54 -0.85 -11.11 -2.89
N GLU A 55 -2.04 -11.69 -3.07
CA GLU A 55 -2.67 -12.54 -2.07
C GLU A 55 -2.59 -13.99 -2.51
N ARG A 56 -2.41 -14.89 -1.55
CA ARG A 56 -2.43 -16.33 -1.80
C ARG A 56 -3.55 -16.95 -0.99
N THR A 57 -4.40 -17.73 -1.67
CA THR A 57 -5.49 -18.44 -1.03
C THR A 57 -5.04 -19.83 -0.57
N ALA A 58 -5.90 -20.51 0.24
CA ALA A 58 -5.56 -21.81 0.84
C ALA A 58 -5.23 -22.88 -0.19
N ASP A 59 -5.78 -22.77 -1.40
CA ASP A 59 -5.49 -23.70 -2.51
C ASP A 59 -4.17 -23.41 -3.23
N GLY A 60 -3.39 -22.42 -2.76
CA GLY A 60 -2.11 -22.07 -3.32
C GLY A 60 -2.16 -21.12 -4.52
N VAL A 61 -3.35 -20.65 -4.91
CA VAL A 61 -3.48 -19.71 -6.02
C VAL A 61 -3.07 -18.31 -5.59
N GLU A 62 -2.26 -17.66 -6.41
CA GLU A 62 -1.78 -16.29 -6.18
C GLU A 62 -2.55 -15.31 -7.06
N HIS A 63 -3.05 -14.23 -6.46
CA HIS A 63 -3.76 -13.17 -7.14
C HIS A 63 -2.94 -11.89 -7.02
N GLU A 64 -2.34 -11.45 -8.11
CA GLU A 64 -1.42 -10.31 -8.11
C GLU A 64 -2.18 -8.99 -8.07
N TRP A 65 -1.74 -8.08 -7.20
CA TRP A 65 -2.33 -6.75 -7.02
C TRP A 65 -1.44 -5.62 -7.52
N GLY A 66 -0.14 -5.84 -7.58
CA GLY A 66 0.79 -4.78 -7.91
C GLY A 66 2.21 -5.27 -8.11
N GLU A 67 3.07 -4.31 -8.46
CA GLU A 67 4.49 -4.57 -8.68
C GLU A 67 5.30 -3.38 -8.20
N VAL A 68 6.37 -3.64 -7.45
CA VAL A 68 7.24 -2.60 -6.91
C VAL A 68 8.02 -1.92 -8.04
N THR A 69 7.96 -0.60 -8.10
CA THR A 69 8.68 0.22 -9.09
C THR A 69 9.81 1.04 -8.47
N ALA A 70 9.77 1.29 -7.17
CA ALA A 70 10.88 1.92 -6.45
C ALA A 70 11.02 1.28 -5.07
N TRP A 71 12.27 1.00 -4.70
CA TRP A 71 12.60 0.34 -3.44
C TRP A 71 13.82 1.02 -2.82
N GLN A 72 13.58 1.98 -1.95
CA GLN A 72 14.62 2.79 -1.31
C GLN A 72 14.43 2.84 0.21
N PRO A 73 14.66 1.71 0.91
CA PRO A 73 14.45 1.68 2.35
C PRO A 73 15.44 2.59 3.07
N PRO A 74 15.04 3.23 4.15
CA PRO A 74 13.68 3.27 4.70
C PRO A 74 12.86 4.46 4.21
N ALA A 75 13.28 5.15 3.15
CA ALA A 75 12.79 6.47 2.80
C ALA A 75 11.64 6.45 1.79
N ARG A 76 11.64 5.51 0.83
CA ARG A 76 10.69 5.58 -0.28
C ARG A 76 10.34 4.20 -0.81
N LEU A 77 9.05 4.03 -1.09
CA LEU A 77 8.47 2.85 -1.74
C LEU A 77 7.50 3.33 -2.80
N ALA A 78 7.55 2.74 -4.00
CA ALA A 78 6.54 2.99 -5.01
C ALA A 78 6.17 1.69 -5.71
N TYR A 79 4.89 1.58 -6.12
CA TYR A 79 4.42 0.38 -6.78
C TYR A 79 3.23 0.68 -7.69
N LEU A 80 3.06 -0.15 -8.70
CA LEU A 80 1.85 -0.19 -9.51
C LEU A 80 0.75 -0.86 -8.69
N TRP A 81 -0.50 -0.39 -8.89
CA TRP A 81 -1.63 -0.89 -8.12
C TRP A 81 -2.79 -1.23 -9.06
N TYR A 82 -3.24 -2.47 -9.00
CA TYR A 82 -4.33 -2.95 -9.85
C TYR A 82 -5.22 -4.00 -9.14
N LEU A 83 -5.38 -3.87 -7.83
CA LEU A 83 -6.30 -4.72 -7.06
C LEU A 83 -7.71 -4.63 -7.64
N GLY A 84 -8.26 -5.79 -8.02
CA GLY A 84 -9.60 -5.85 -8.63
C GLY A 84 -9.63 -5.43 -10.10
N ARG A 85 -8.46 -5.20 -10.71
CA ARG A 85 -8.33 -4.80 -12.12
C ARG A 85 -7.17 -5.56 -12.77
N GLY A 86 -7.02 -5.42 -14.06
CA GLY A 86 -5.86 -5.95 -14.79
C GLY A 86 -4.67 -5.00 -14.72
N ARG A 87 -3.48 -5.53 -14.95
CA ARG A 87 -2.23 -4.75 -14.96
C ARG A 87 -2.27 -3.58 -15.96
N ALA A 88 -3.00 -3.72 -17.07
CA ALA A 88 -3.16 -2.66 -18.07
C ALA A 88 -3.84 -1.40 -17.49
N ASP A 89 -4.61 -1.56 -16.42
CA ASP A 89 -5.34 -0.48 -15.76
C ASP A 89 -4.65 -0.03 -14.47
N ALA A 90 -3.35 -0.30 -14.34
CA ALA A 90 -2.61 0.03 -13.13
C ALA A 90 -2.56 1.53 -12.88
N THR A 91 -2.77 1.89 -11.61
CA THR A 91 -2.44 3.20 -11.09
C THR A 91 -1.11 3.09 -10.35
N GLU A 92 -0.60 4.18 -9.81
CA GLU A 92 0.71 4.18 -9.14
C GLU A 92 0.60 4.75 -7.74
N VAL A 93 1.22 4.08 -6.78
CA VAL A 93 1.30 4.52 -5.39
C VAL A 93 2.75 4.84 -5.06
N GLU A 94 2.97 5.99 -4.46
CA GLU A 94 4.29 6.36 -3.92
C GLU A 94 4.12 6.71 -2.45
N ILE A 95 4.99 6.13 -1.62
CA ILE A 95 4.98 6.36 -0.17
C ILE A 95 6.36 6.84 0.25
N ARG A 96 6.40 7.98 0.95
CA ARG A 96 7.62 8.54 1.51
C ARG A 96 7.56 8.46 3.03
N PHE A 97 8.65 8.00 3.62
CA PHE A 97 8.80 7.82 5.06
C PHE A 97 9.85 8.83 5.53
N LEU A 98 9.40 9.98 6.00
CA LEU A 98 10.26 11.12 6.33
C LEU A 98 10.57 11.10 7.83
N ALA A 99 11.79 10.70 8.17
CA ALA A 99 12.23 10.65 9.57
C ALA A 99 12.19 12.04 10.22
N ARG A 100 11.51 12.15 11.37
CA ARG A 100 11.43 13.36 12.18
C ARG A 100 12.19 13.19 13.49
N GLY A 101 12.79 12.04 13.69
CA GLY A 101 13.54 11.66 14.89
C GLY A 101 13.56 10.15 15.02
N ALA A 102 14.17 9.63 16.06
CA ALA A 102 14.29 8.20 16.28
C ALA A 102 12.94 7.50 16.50
N TYR A 103 11.95 8.26 16.95
CA TYR A 103 10.61 7.72 17.30
C TYR A 103 9.48 8.50 16.65
N ALA A 104 9.78 9.18 15.55
CA ALA A 104 8.75 9.95 14.84
C ALA A 104 9.03 9.95 13.34
N THR A 105 8.01 9.64 12.55
CA THR A 105 8.08 9.60 11.08
C THR A 105 6.81 10.23 10.52
N ARG A 106 7.01 11.10 9.53
CA ARG A 106 5.90 11.59 8.72
C ARG A 106 5.79 10.72 7.49
N ILE A 107 4.58 10.23 7.22
CA ILE A 107 4.31 9.40 6.04
C ILE A 107 3.50 10.22 5.05
N GLU A 108 3.97 10.27 3.81
CA GLU A 108 3.28 10.94 2.71
C GLU A 108 2.97 9.93 1.62
N ILE A 109 1.70 9.87 1.22
CA ILE A 109 1.23 8.92 0.20
C ILE A 109 0.65 9.71 -0.96
N GLU A 110 1.07 9.38 -2.16
CA GLU A 110 0.47 9.88 -3.39
C GLU A 110 0.02 8.70 -4.25
N HIS A 111 -1.26 8.68 -4.61
CA HIS A 111 -1.84 7.66 -5.48
C HIS A 111 -2.33 8.36 -6.74
N ARG A 112 -1.74 8.06 -7.88
CA ARG A 112 -1.90 8.81 -9.13
C ARG A 112 -2.10 7.90 -10.33
N GLY A 113 -2.44 8.50 -11.47
CA GLY A 113 -2.63 7.76 -12.72
C GLY A 113 -4.08 7.48 -13.04
N TRP A 114 -5.01 8.14 -12.35
CA TRP A 114 -6.46 7.91 -12.51
C TRP A 114 -6.93 8.25 -13.93
N GLU A 115 -6.27 9.20 -14.60
CA GLU A 115 -6.58 9.59 -15.98
C GLU A 115 -6.39 8.44 -16.97
N ARG A 116 -5.57 7.47 -16.65
CA ARG A 116 -5.35 6.28 -17.49
C ARG A 116 -6.59 5.40 -17.58
N LEU A 117 -7.50 5.54 -16.62
CA LEU A 117 -8.73 4.76 -16.56
C LEU A 117 -9.87 5.40 -17.37
N GLY A 118 -9.59 6.53 -18.01
CA GLY A 118 -10.57 7.23 -18.83
C GLY A 118 -11.77 7.71 -18.03
N PRO A 119 -13.01 7.55 -18.56
CA PRO A 119 -14.20 8.03 -17.85
C PRO A 119 -14.43 7.41 -16.48
N ALA A 120 -13.90 6.21 -16.23
CA ALA A 120 -14.03 5.54 -14.94
C ALA A 120 -13.05 6.04 -13.88
N GLY A 121 -12.06 6.88 -14.26
CA GLY A 121 -10.99 7.31 -13.38
C GLY A 121 -11.47 8.01 -12.11
N GLU A 122 -12.45 8.90 -12.21
CA GLU A 122 -12.98 9.63 -11.07
C GLU A 122 -13.65 8.68 -10.06
N GLN A 123 -14.40 7.71 -10.56
CA GLN A 123 -15.08 6.73 -9.74
C GLN A 123 -14.07 5.83 -9.01
N TRP A 124 -13.05 5.38 -9.70
CA TRP A 124 -11.99 4.56 -9.10
C TRP A 124 -11.19 5.36 -8.06
N ARG A 125 -10.94 6.63 -8.34
CA ARG A 125 -10.27 7.54 -7.41
C ARG A 125 -11.06 7.65 -6.11
N SER A 126 -12.37 7.88 -6.21
CA SER A 126 -13.25 7.98 -5.04
C SER A 126 -13.29 6.70 -4.22
N ARG A 127 -13.37 5.55 -4.89
CA ARG A 127 -13.34 4.23 -4.22
C ARG A 127 -12.03 4.00 -3.49
N ASN A 128 -10.92 4.36 -4.11
CA ASN A 128 -9.61 4.21 -3.48
C ASN A 128 -9.39 5.18 -2.32
N ARG A 129 -9.96 6.39 -2.41
CA ARG A 129 -9.93 7.32 -1.26
C ARG A 129 -10.61 6.68 -0.05
N ALA A 130 -11.80 6.12 -0.22
CA ALA A 130 -12.52 5.44 0.84
C ALA A 130 -11.72 4.23 1.35
N GLY A 131 -11.10 3.48 0.44
CA GLY A 131 -10.24 2.35 0.77
C GLY A 131 -9.06 2.76 1.63
N TRP A 132 -8.36 3.83 1.27
CA TRP A 132 -7.25 4.35 2.05
C TRP A 132 -7.70 4.77 3.45
N GLN A 133 -8.83 5.47 3.57
CA GLN A 133 -9.35 5.92 4.85
C GLN A 133 -9.67 4.74 5.78
N SER A 134 -10.14 3.64 5.22
CA SER A 134 -10.42 2.42 5.98
C SER A 134 -9.16 1.62 6.30
N LEU A 135 -8.17 1.66 5.43
CA LEU A 135 -6.94 0.86 5.53
C LEU A 135 -5.93 1.42 6.54
N LEU A 136 -5.69 2.72 6.50
CA LEU A 136 -4.61 3.35 7.25
C LEU A 136 -4.69 3.16 8.78
N PRO A 137 -5.88 3.14 9.41
CA PRO A 137 -5.95 2.83 10.85
C PRO A 137 -5.36 1.46 11.21
N HIS A 138 -5.46 0.48 10.33
CA HIS A 138 -4.89 -0.86 10.55
C HIS A 138 -3.36 -0.81 10.54
N PHE A 139 -2.79 -0.04 9.62
CA PHE A 139 -1.35 0.17 9.56
C PHE A 139 -0.84 0.87 10.83
N ILE A 140 -1.53 1.94 11.23
CA ILE A 140 -1.15 2.70 12.44
C ILE A 140 -1.20 1.81 13.68
N ALA A 141 -2.24 0.98 13.81
CA ALA A 141 -2.36 0.03 14.91
C ALA A 141 -1.23 -1.00 14.91
N ALA A 142 -0.83 -1.48 13.73
CA ALA A 142 0.25 -2.45 13.60
C ALA A 142 1.60 -1.88 14.02
N ILE A 143 1.83 -0.60 13.76
CA ILE A 143 3.05 0.10 14.21
C ILE A 143 3.13 0.08 15.73
N ALA A 144 2.03 0.39 16.41
CA ALA A 144 1.99 0.41 17.88
C ALA A 144 2.22 -0.97 18.47
N GLU A 145 1.67 -2.02 17.85
CA GLU A 145 1.83 -3.41 18.32
C GLU A 145 3.25 -3.93 18.10
N GLY A 146 3.89 -3.54 17.01
CA GLY A 146 5.22 -4.00 16.66
C GLY A 146 6.36 -3.25 17.34
N ASP A 147 6.05 -2.21 18.09
CA ASP A 147 7.04 -1.30 18.68
C ASP A 147 7.34 -1.69 20.13
N ASN A 148 7.68 -2.93 20.35
CA ASN A 148 8.02 -3.44 21.68
C ASN A 148 9.49 -3.81 21.77
#